data_1749f9d0991b1e703577a046ba4f0b1c
#
_entry.id   1749f9d0991b1e703577a046ba4f0b1c
#
_cell.length_a   1.000
_cell.length_b   1.000
_cell.length_c   1.000
_cell.angle_alpha   90.00
_cell.angle_beta   90.00
_cell.angle_gamma   90.00
#
_symmetry.space_group_name_H-M   'P 1'
#
loop_
_entity.id
_entity.type
_entity.pdbx_description
1 polymer ?
#
loop_
_entity_poly.entity_id
_entity_poly.type
_entity_poly.pdbx_seq_one_letter_code
_entity_poly.pdbx_strand_id
1 'polypeptide(L)'
;MNPLKYLFILTLLALAACSGGVADYSGPDAPSFTPYSATQRPRVALVLGAGGPRGFAHIGVLKVLEANGIEPDLVVGASVGAMIGALYADGMSANEIEQLALNLDAIQFIGISNDGIKGNGAAVATFITQNTNNKPLEGMKHKLAVTVTQTSNNRLSIFNHGNTGAAVRASSATPGQFFPVRIRGVEYFDGDEAAPVPIRAARELGAQVVIAVDVSAYVSAIPTTAPVAWSIRDRKRAAMIAAEAPLANVLIHPDLGYYAGISDEYRRMSIARGEQAARAALPAIKAALAKLDTL
;
A
#
# COMPACT_ATOMS: atom_id res chain seq x y z
N MET A 1 -33.53 29.09 36.34
CA MET A 1 -32.91 28.12 35.40
C MET A 1 -31.75 27.46 36.12
N ASN A 2 -31.78 26.14 36.24
CA ASN A 2 -30.96 25.39 37.20
C ASN A 2 -29.58 25.05 36.53
N PRO A 3 -28.46 25.62 37.02
CA PRO A 3 -27.14 25.44 36.41
C PRO A 3 -26.68 23.98 36.38
N LEU A 4 -27.29 23.10 37.17
CA LEU A 4 -26.96 21.66 37.22
C LEU A 4 -27.31 20.90 35.93
N LYS A 5 -28.32 21.41 35.16
CA LYS A 5 -28.74 20.77 33.90
C LYS A 5 -27.72 20.99 32.76
N TYR A 6 -27.00 22.11 32.79
CA TYR A 6 -25.98 22.40 31.76
C TYR A 6 -24.66 21.68 32.03
N LEU A 7 -24.37 21.36 33.31
CA LEU A 7 -23.18 20.58 33.65
C LEU A 7 -23.28 19.11 33.20
N PHE A 8 -24.51 18.55 33.19
CA PHE A 8 -24.75 17.18 32.75
C PHE A 8 -24.73 17.02 31.22
N ILE A 9 -25.09 18.08 30.46
CA ILE A 9 -25.02 18.06 28.97
C ILE A 9 -23.60 18.24 28.50
N LEU A 10 -22.79 19.05 29.18
CA LEU A 10 -21.37 19.23 28.84
C LEU A 10 -20.49 17.97 29.11
N THR A 11 -20.84 17.19 30.16
CA THR A 11 -20.14 15.93 30.47
C THR A 11 -20.50 14.82 29.50
N LEU A 12 -21.69 14.79 28.92
CA LEU A 12 -22.06 13.82 27.89
C LEU A 12 -21.40 14.09 26.52
N LEU A 13 -21.11 15.36 26.20
CA LEU A 13 -20.39 15.72 24.98
C LEU A 13 -18.86 15.46 25.06
N ALA A 14 -18.29 15.47 26.28
CA ALA A 14 -16.87 15.20 26.49
C ALA A 14 -16.51 13.69 26.46
N LEU A 15 -17.49 12.80 26.65
CA LEU A 15 -17.28 11.35 26.61
C LEU A 15 -17.31 10.75 25.19
N ALA A 16 -17.71 11.52 24.19
CA ALA A 16 -17.69 11.08 22.79
C ALA A 16 -16.34 11.26 22.07
N ALA A 17 -15.34 11.87 22.72
CA ALA A 17 -14.09 12.29 22.09
C ALA A 17 -12.90 11.33 22.29
N CYS A 18 -13.07 10.21 22.99
CA CYS A 18 -11.99 9.24 23.25
C CYS A 18 -12.42 7.81 22.95
N SER A 19 -13.05 7.55 21.81
CA SER A 19 -13.11 6.17 21.31
C SER A 19 -11.98 5.97 20.29
N GLY A 20 -10.81 5.55 20.79
CA GLY A 20 -9.79 4.88 19.97
C GLY A 20 -10.37 3.57 19.44
N GLY A 21 -11.42 3.65 18.62
CA GLY A 21 -12.18 2.54 18.12
C GLY A 21 -11.82 2.21 16.67
N VAL A 22 -12.29 1.07 16.23
CA VAL A 22 -12.29 0.63 14.82
C VAL A 22 -12.92 1.74 13.97
N ALA A 23 -12.16 2.24 12.97
CA ALA A 23 -12.73 3.21 12.04
C ALA A 23 -13.79 2.53 11.17
N ASP A 24 -14.91 3.21 10.98
CA ASP A 24 -16.04 2.69 10.20
C ASP A 24 -16.34 3.62 9.02
N TYR A 25 -16.31 3.04 7.82
CA TYR A 25 -16.63 3.70 6.55
C TYR A 25 -17.84 2.99 5.94
N SER A 26 -19.03 3.49 6.23
CA SER A 26 -20.31 2.93 5.76
C SER A 26 -21.10 3.92 4.89
N GLY A 27 -20.55 5.13 4.63
CA GLY A 27 -21.16 6.16 3.79
C GLY A 27 -21.24 5.79 2.30
N PRO A 28 -21.86 6.62 1.48
CA PRO A 28 -21.98 6.40 0.04
C PRO A 28 -20.62 6.27 -0.68
N ASP A 29 -19.61 6.99 -0.20
CA ASP A 29 -18.24 7.00 -0.69
C ASP A 29 -17.35 5.88 -0.13
N ALA A 30 -17.91 4.99 0.71
CA ALA A 30 -17.15 3.89 1.28
C ALA A 30 -16.51 3.03 0.17
N PRO A 31 -15.24 2.60 0.35
CA PRO A 31 -14.54 1.79 -0.63
C PRO A 31 -15.33 0.57 -1.09
N SER A 32 -15.24 0.28 -2.39
CA SER A 32 -15.92 -0.85 -3.03
C SER A 32 -15.13 -1.37 -4.23
N PHE A 33 -15.57 -2.49 -4.77
CA PHE A 33 -15.00 -3.08 -5.98
C PHE A 33 -16.02 -3.10 -7.11
N THR A 34 -15.58 -2.67 -8.30
CA THR A 34 -16.33 -2.80 -9.55
C THR A 34 -15.44 -3.43 -10.61
N PRO A 35 -15.85 -4.55 -11.23
CA PRO A 35 -15.09 -5.16 -12.30
C PRO A 35 -14.92 -4.22 -13.49
N TYR A 36 -13.73 -4.22 -14.09
CA TYR A 36 -13.53 -3.50 -15.35
C TYR A 36 -14.26 -4.18 -16.50
N SER A 37 -14.93 -3.40 -17.35
CA SER A 37 -15.50 -3.90 -18.60
C SER A 37 -14.38 -4.34 -19.57
N ALA A 38 -14.73 -5.09 -20.61
CA ALA A 38 -13.75 -5.59 -21.58
C ALA A 38 -12.91 -4.47 -22.22
N THR A 39 -13.52 -3.30 -22.47
CA THR A 39 -12.87 -2.12 -23.05
C THR A 39 -12.03 -1.32 -22.04
N GLN A 40 -12.21 -1.58 -20.74
CA GLN A 40 -11.48 -0.89 -19.66
C GLN A 40 -10.35 -1.73 -19.06
N ARG A 41 -10.16 -2.99 -19.55
CA ARG A 41 -9.11 -3.87 -19.04
C ARG A 41 -7.72 -3.23 -19.24
N PRO A 42 -6.89 -3.23 -18.21
CA PRO A 42 -5.55 -2.67 -18.31
C PRO A 42 -4.66 -3.56 -19.18
N ARG A 43 -3.79 -2.94 -19.98
CA ARG A 43 -2.73 -3.66 -20.73
C ARG A 43 -1.53 -3.92 -19.83
N VAL A 44 -1.09 -2.88 -19.09
CA VAL A 44 0.09 -2.92 -18.21
C VAL A 44 -0.31 -2.61 -16.78
N ALA A 45 0.00 -3.50 -15.85
CA ALA A 45 -0.13 -3.26 -14.43
C ALA A 45 1.23 -3.15 -13.75
N LEU A 46 1.36 -2.17 -12.86
CA LEU A 46 2.42 -2.05 -11.88
C LEU A 46 1.89 -2.52 -10.52
N VAL A 47 2.51 -3.55 -9.96
CA VAL A 47 2.15 -4.09 -8.65
C VAL A 47 3.20 -3.65 -7.63
N LEU A 48 2.77 -2.92 -6.60
CA LEU A 48 3.62 -2.43 -5.53
C LEU A 48 3.32 -3.20 -4.24
N GLY A 49 4.28 -4.00 -3.80
CA GLY A 49 4.14 -4.86 -2.64
C GLY A 49 4.19 -4.12 -1.30
N ALA A 50 3.75 -4.81 -0.26
CA ALA A 50 3.87 -4.39 1.12
C ALA A 50 5.32 -4.44 1.62
N GLY A 51 5.66 -3.67 2.66
CA GLY A 51 7.02 -3.71 3.22
C GLY A 51 7.33 -2.64 4.25
N GLY A 52 6.35 -1.83 4.68
CA GLY A 52 6.58 -0.73 5.62
C GLY A 52 7.67 0.23 5.12
N PRO A 53 8.69 0.55 5.91
CA PRO A 53 9.75 1.50 5.51
C PRO A 53 10.55 1.08 4.27
N ARG A 54 10.56 -0.21 3.89
CA ARG A 54 11.21 -0.65 2.64
C ARG A 54 10.54 -0.09 1.39
N GLY A 55 9.29 0.40 1.52
CA GLY A 55 8.52 0.98 0.43
C GLY A 55 9.14 2.21 -0.23
N PHE A 56 10.13 2.86 0.40
CA PHE A 56 10.90 3.92 -0.26
C PHE A 56 11.55 3.42 -1.56
N ALA A 57 11.86 2.12 -1.68
CA ALA A 57 12.39 1.54 -2.90
C ALA A 57 11.41 1.60 -4.09
N HIS A 58 10.10 1.60 -3.85
CA HIS A 58 9.10 1.80 -4.91
C HIS A 58 9.32 3.13 -5.64
N ILE A 59 9.70 4.19 -4.91
CA ILE A 59 9.97 5.51 -5.50
C ILE A 59 11.11 5.40 -6.52
N GLY A 60 12.19 4.71 -6.15
CA GLY A 60 13.32 4.47 -7.06
C GLY A 60 12.92 3.69 -8.30
N VAL A 61 12.03 2.69 -8.17
CA VAL A 61 11.48 1.95 -9.32
C VAL A 61 10.68 2.89 -10.20
N LEU A 62 9.77 3.69 -9.65
CA LEU A 62 8.97 4.65 -10.40
C LEU A 62 9.83 5.64 -11.19
N LYS A 63 10.90 6.19 -10.59
CA LYS A 63 11.85 7.10 -11.27
C LYS A 63 12.44 6.47 -12.55
N VAL A 64 12.79 5.18 -12.49
CA VAL A 64 13.35 4.47 -13.64
C VAL A 64 12.29 4.21 -14.70
N LEU A 65 11.07 3.84 -14.32
CA LEU A 65 9.97 3.62 -15.24
C LEU A 65 9.62 4.93 -15.98
N GLU A 66 9.43 6.03 -15.25
CA GLU A 66 9.16 7.36 -15.83
C GLU A 66 10.25 7.80 -16.79
N ALA A 67 11.52 7.68 -16.37
CA ALA A 67 12.67 8.06 -17.21
C ALA A 67 12.77 7.25 -18.53
N ASN A 68 12.06 6.13 -18.62
CA ASN A 68 12.00 5.28 -19.82
C ASN A 68 10.64 5.34 -20.53
N GLY A 69 9.73 6.25 -20.15
CA GLY A 69 8.40 6.39 -20.76
C GLY A 69 7.49 5.18 -20.52
N ILE A 70 7.70 4.44 -19.43
CA ILE A 70 6.90 3.26 -19.07
C ILE A 70 5.83 3.70 -18.10
N GLU A 71 4.60 3.87 -18.60
CA GLU A 71 3.42 4.25 -17.83
C GLU A 71 2.47 3.05 -17.69
N PRO A 72 2.11 2.62 -16.46
CA PRO A 72 1.13 1.58 -16.27
C PRO A 72 -0.30 2.10 -16.44
N ASP A 73 -1.19 1.29 -16.99
CA ASP A 73 -2.62 1.58 -17.04
C ASP A 73 -3.28 1.37 -15.67
N LEU A 74 -2.71 0.46 -14.86
CA LEU A 74 -3.21 0.05 -13.57
C LEU A 74 -2.08 -0.01 -12.54
N VAL A 75 -2.30 0.58 -11.39
CA VAL A 75 -1.47 0.38 -10.19
C VAL A 75 -2.24 -0.51 -9.21
N VAL A 76 -1.61 -1.59 -8.74
CA VAL A 76 -2.16 -2.45 -7.69
C VAL A 76 -1.24 -2.37 -6.48
N GLY A 77 -1.76 -1.99 -5.33
CA GLY A 77 -0.93 -1.77 -4.15
C GLY A 77 -1.41 -2.51 -2.90
N ALA A 78 -0.45 -2.96 -2.08
CA ALA A 78 -0.67 -3.47 -0.73
C ALA A 78 0.13 -2.63 0.28
N SER A 79 -0.50 -2.19 1.39
CA SER A 79 0.16 -1.46 2.48
C SER A 79 0.90 -0.20 1.97
N VAL A 80 2.20 -0.08 2.25
CA VAL A 80 3.03 1.01 1.71
C VAL A 80 2.98 1.10 0.18
N GLY A 81 2.83 -0.04 -0.52
CA GLY A 81 2.63 -0.07 -1.96
C GLY A 81 1.32 0.58 -2.39
N ALA A 82 0.26 0.48 -1.59
CA ALA A 82 -0.99 1.20 -1.82
C ALA A 82 -0.84 2.71 -1.57
N MET A 83 -0.03 3.11 -0.59
CA MET A 83 0.26 4.52 -0.29
C MET A 83 1.01 5.20 -1.45
N ILE A 84 2.15 4.63 -1.84
CA ILE A 84 2.95 5.13 -2.97
C ILE A 84 2.14 5.04 -4.27
N GLY A 85 1.42 3.93 -4.44
CA GLY A 85 0.56 3.71 -5.61
C GLY A 85 -0.55 4.74 -5.74
N ALA A 86 -1.17 5.19 -4.64
CA ALA A 86 -2.21 6.21 -4.66
C ALA A 86 -1.67 7.58 -5.11
N LEU A 87 -0.52 7.99 -4.59
CA LEU A 87 0.13 9.24 -4.98
C LEU A 87 0.51 9.21 -6.47
N TYR A 88 1.10 8.10 -6.92
CA TYR A 88 1.48 7.93 -8.31
C TYR A 88 0.27 7.86 -9.25
N ALA A 89 -0.76 7.12 -8.86
CA ALA A 89 -1.99 7.00 -9.65
C ALA A 89 -2.74 8.33 -9.78
N ASP A 90 -2.64 9.23 -8.81
CA ASP A 90 -3.18 10.59 -8.90
C ASP A 90 -2.43 11.47 -9.92
N GLY A 91 -1.21 11.08 -10.30
CA GLY A 91 -0.38 11.76 -11.30
C GLY A 91 0.82 12.49 -10.71
N MET A 92 1.12 12.29 -9.42
CA MET A 92 2.34 12.81 -8.81
C MET A 92 3.55 12.08 -9.40
N SER A 93 4.56 12.81 -9.85
CA SER A 93 5.79 12.24 -10.36
C SER A 93 6.60 11.53 -9.26
N ALA A 94 7.44 10.60 -9.64
CA ALA A 94 8.32 9.90 -8.70
C ALA A 94 9.23 10.86 -7.91
N ASN A 95 9.68 11.96 -8.54
CA ASN A 95 10.47 12.98 -7.85
C ASN A 95 9.66 13.76 -6.81
N GLU A 96 8.41 14.12 -7.12
CA GLU A 96 7.52 14.76 -6.14
C GLU A 96 7.20 13.83 -4.97
N ILE A 97 6.95 12.54 -5.24
CA ILE A 97 6.77 11.52 -4.21
C ILE A 97 8.02 11.38 -3.35
N GLU A 98 9.24 11.41 -3.94
CA GLU A 98 10.50 11.40 -3.20
C GLU A 98 10.61 12.59 -2.24
N GLN A 99 10.35 13.80 -2.72
CA GLN A 99 10.38 15.00 -1.88
C GLN A 99 9.39 14.91 -0.74
N LEU A 100 8.16 14.49 -1.01
CA LEU A 100 7.13 14.30 -0.01
C LEU A 100 7.55 13.26 1.04
N ALA A 101 8.08 12.13 0.60
CA ALA A 101 8.48 11.01 1.46
C ALA A 101 9.72 11.33 2.32
N LEU A 102 10.68 12.10 1.80
CA LEU A 102 11.86 12.51 2.56
C LEU A 102 11.55 13.58 3.63
N ASN A 103 10.53 14.41 3.38
CA ASN A 103 10.10 15.44 4.32
C ASN A 103 9.06 14.93 5.35
N LEU A 104 8.57 13.69 5.22
CA LEU A 104 7.58 13.12 6.11
C LEU A 104 8.17 12.82 7.48
N ASP A 105 7.55 13.34 8.55
CA ASP A 105 7.83 12.88 9.90
C ASP A 105 7.25 11.47 10.10
N ALA A 106 8.10 10.46 9.94
CA ALA A 106 7.68 9.08 10.00
C ALA A 106 7.15 8.67 11.39
N ILE A 107 7.62 9.29 12.46
CA ILE A 107 7.20 8.97 13.84
C ILE A 107 5.76 9.44 14.04
N GLN A 108 5.47 10.68 13.67
CA GLN A 108 4.09 11.22 13.71
C GLN A 108 3.16 10.47 12.76
N PHE A 109 3.66 10.08 11.59
CA PHE A 109 2.89 9.39 10.58
C PHE A 109 2.49 7.97 11.00
N ILE A 110 3.39 7.20 11.61
CA ILE A 110 3.09 5.84 12.08
C ILE A 110 2.19 5.87 13.31
N GLY A 111 2.13 7.01 14.03
CA GLY A 111 1.25 7.18 15.18
C GLY A 111 1.56 6.17 16.30
N ILE A 112 2.83 5.81 16.48
CA ILE A 112 3.27 4.99 17.61
C ILE A 112 3.16 5.87 18.85
N SER A 113 2.13 5.63 19.66
CA SER A 113 2.08 6.21 20.98
C SER A 113 3.11 5.51 21.88
N ASN A 114 3.80 6.30 22.73
CA ASN A 114 4.83 5.79 23.66
C ASN A 114 4.26 4.80 24.71
N ASP A 115 2.95 4.65 24.78
CA ASP A 115 2.23 3.81 25.73
C ASP A 115 1.82 2.43 25.17
N GLY A 116 2.25 2.09 23.95
CA GLY A 116 1.97 0.80 23.32
C GLY A 116 0.51 0.60 22.86
N ILE A 117 -0.28 1.67 22.85
CA ILE A 117 -1.66 1.63 22.34
C ILE A 117 -1.61 1.57 20.81
N LYS A 118 -2.42 0.68 20.23
CA LYS A 118 -2.55 0.57 18.77
C LYS A 118 -3.01 1.89 18.16
N GLY A 119 -2.31 2.33 17.11
CA GLY A 119 -2.74 3.47 16.33
C GLY A 119 -4.05 3.18 15.58
N ASN A 120 -4.83 4.22 15.31
CA ASN A 120 -6.04 4.08 14.51
C ASN A 120 -5.80 4.26 13.01
N GLY A 121 -4.57 4.58 12.58
CA GLY A 121 -4.21 4.80 11.17
C GLY A 121 -4.84 6.04 10.53
N ALA A 122 -5.43 6.95 11.30
CA ALA A 122 -6.08 8.15 10.76
C ALA A 122 -5.09 9.06 10.00
N ALA A 123 -3.83 9.12 10.46
CA ALA A 123 -2.79 9.88 9.80
C ALA A 123 -2.56 9.41 8.35
N VAL A 124 -2.63 8.09 8.10
CA VAL A 124 -2.53 7.52 6.74
C VAL A 124 -3.68 8.01 5.85
N ALA A 125 -4.93 7.92 6.35
CA ALA A 125 -6.08 8.39 5.58
C ALA A 125 -5.99 9.88 5.29
N THR A 126 -5.66 10.70 6.31
CA THR A 126 -5.50 12.15 6.16
C THR A 126 -4.42 12.51 5.15
N PHE A 127 -3.26 11.88 5.25
CA PHE A 127 -2.14 12.10 4.35
C PHE A 127 -2.51 11.81 2.88
N ILE A 128 -3.13 10.66 2.62
CA ILE A 128 -3.57 10.31 1.27
C ILE A 128 -4.64 11.28 0.77
N THR A 129 -5.67 11.57 1.57
CA THR A 129 -6.75 12.49 1.21
C THR A 129 -6.22 13.87 0.83
N GLN A 130 -5.28 14.41 1.61
CA GLN A 130 -4.67 15.72 1.36
C GLN A 130 -3.82 15.75 0.09
N ASN A 131 -3.02 14.70 -0.14
CA ASN A 131 -2.07 14.64 -1.26
C ASN A 131 -2.68 14.11 -2.57
N THR A 132 -3.93 13.65 -2.54
CA THR A 132 -4.71 13.26 -3.73
C THR A 132 -5.92 14.16 -3.94
N ASN A 133 -5.96 15.34 -3.31
CA ASN A 133 -7.08 16.29 -3.39
C ASN A 133 -8.44 15.64 -3.15
N ASN A 134 -8.50 14.67 -2.23
CA ASN A 134 -9.70 13.89 -1.91
C ASN A 134 -10.35 13.19 -3.12
N LYS A 135 -9.58 12.88 -4.16
CA LYS A 135 -10.10 12.12 -5.30
C LYS A 135 -10.49 10.72 -4.89
N PRO A 136 -11.61 10.19 -5.38
CA PRO A 136 -11.96 8.79 -5.22
C PRO A 136 -11.06 7.90 -6.08
N LEU A 137 -11.00 6.59 -5.76
CA LEU A 137 -10.15 5.60 -6.47
C LEU A 137 -10.38 5.60 -7.98
N GLU A 138 -11.65 5.68 -8.41
CA GLU A 138 -12.04 5.70 -9.84
C GLU A 138 -11.76 7.04 -10.53
N GLY A 139 -11.44 8.09 -9.76
CA GLY A 139 -11.11 9.42 -10.27
C GLY A 139 -9.61 9.67 -10.49
N MET A 140 -8.77 8.68 -10.23
CA MET A 140 -7.33 8.79 -10.41
C MET A 140 -6.93 8.86 -11.89
N LYS A 141 -5.78 9.47 -12.18
CA LYS A 141 -5.21 9.56 -13.55
C LYS A 141 -4.90 8.16 -14.10
N HIS A 142 -4.27 7.31 -13.29
CA HIS A 142 -4.09 5.88 -13.59
C HIS A 142 -5.10 5.07 -12.76
N LYS A 143 -5.61 3.97 -13.30
CA LYS A 143 -6.45 3.06 -12.50
C LYS A 143 -5.70 2.64 -11.25
N LEU A 144 -6.39 2.68 -10.11
CA LEU A 144 -5.84 2.24 -8.82
C LEU A 144 -6.68 1.11 -8.24
N ALA A 145 -6.03 0.05 -7.81
CA ALA A 145 -6.62 -1.02 -7.04
C ALA A 145 -5.84 -1.21 -5.73
N VAL A 146 -6.54 -1.08 -4.63
CA VAL A 146 -5.98 -1.21 -3.28
C VAL A 146 -6.40 -2.56 -2.72
N THR A 147 -5.44 -3.37 -2.28
CA THR A 147 -5.71 -4.70 -1.71
C THR A 147 -5.75 -4.66 -0.20
N VAL A 148 -6.68 -5.42 0.38
CA VAL A 148 -6.91 -5.54 1.81
C VAL A 148 -7.22 -6.99 2.17
N THR A 149 -7.07 -7.36 3.45
CA THR A 149 -7.37 -8.71 3.94
C THR A 149 -8.60 -8.69 4.84
N GLN A 150 -9.61 -9.50 4.54
CA GLN A 150 -10.78 -9.68 5.43
C GLN A 150 -10.34 -10.38 6.73
N THR A 151 -10.70 -9.80 7.88
CA THR A 151 -10.31 -10.35 9.20
C THR A 151 -10.95 -11.69 9.49
N SER A 152 -12.17 -11.93 8.97
CA SER A 152 -12.97 -13.11 9.29
C SER A 152 -12.49 -14.42 8.65
N ASN A 153 -11.78 -14.33 7.50
CA ASN A 153 -11.45 -15.50 6.69
C ASN A 153 -10.08 -15.41 5.99
N ASN A 154 -9.31 -14.35 6.25
CA ASN A 154 -8.01 -14.04 5.63
C ASN A 154 -8.04 -13.99 4.09
N ARG A 155 -9.19 -13.71 3.47
CA ARG A 155 -9.29 -13.58 2.02
C ARG A 155 -8.89 -12.18 1.57
N LEU A 156 -8.21 -12.12 0.44
CA LEU A 156 -7.94 -10.88 -0.26
C LEU A 156 -9.25 -10.24 -0.72
N SER A 157 -9.34 -8.93 -0.55
CA SER A 157 -10.34 -8.08 -1.19
C SER A 157 -9.66 -6.93 -1.91
N ILE A 158 -10.32 -6.39 -2.92
CA ILE A 158 -9.80 -5.30 -3.75
C ILE A 158 -10.79 -4.14 -3.67
N PHE A 159 -10.28 -2.93 -3.55
CA PHE A 159 -11.04 -1.70 -3.70
C PHE A 159 -10.50 -0.91 -4.89
N ASN A 160 -11.38 -0.48 -5.79
CA ASN A 160 -11.04 0.36 -6.93
C ASN A 160 -12.06 1.49 -7.16
N HIS A 161 -12.99 1.67 -6.22
CA HIS A 161 -13.99 2.74 -6.18
C HIS A 161 -14.13 3.28 -4.76
N GLY A 162 -14.53 4.54 -4.65
CA GLY A 162 -14.82 5.21 -3.39
C GLY A 162 -13.60 5.87 -2.75
N ASN A 163 -13.67 6.14 -1.46
CA ASN A 163 -12.73 6.96 -0.70
C ASN A 163 -11.32 6.35 -0.66
N THR A 164 -10.37 7.02 -1.31
CA THR A 164 -8.98 6.56 -1.44
C THR A 164 -8.26 6.51 -0.10
N GLY A 165 -8.42 7.54 0.74
CA GLY A 165 -7.79 7.57 2.07
C GLY A 165 -8.26 6.41 2.95
N ALA A 166 -9.56 6.09 2.91
CA ALA A 166 -10.13 4.97 3.64
C ALA A 166 -9.59 3.61 3.14
N ALA A 167 -9.52 3.43 1.81
CA ALA A 167 -9.00 2.20 1.21
C ALA A 167 -7.53 1.98 1.57
N VAL A 168 -6.68 3.02 1.43
CA VAL A 168 -5.25 2.94 1.76
C VAL A 168 -5.04 2.73 3.26
N ARG A 169 -5.83 3.38 4.12
CA ARG A 169 -5.81 3.14 5.58
C ARG A 169 -6.11 1.69 5.91
N ALA A 170 -7.13 1.09 5.29
CA ALA A 170 -7.45 -0.32 5.50
C ALA A 170 -6.33 -1.24 5.03
N SER A 171 -5.73 -0.94 3.86
CA SER A 171 -4.59 -1.66 3.29
C SER A 171 -3.32 -1.57 4.15
N SER A 172 -3.22 -0.55 5.01
CA SER A 172 -2.06 -0.31 5.89
C SER A 172 -2.35 -0.65 7.36
N ALA A 173 -3.48 -1.29 7.66
CA ALA A 173 -3.89 -1.64 9.02
C ALA A 173 -3.16 -2.90 9.52
N THR A 174 -1.84 -2.81 9.72
CA THR A 174 -0.98 -3.92 10.14
C THR A 174 -1.42 -4.50 11.48
N PRO A 175 -1.72 -5.83 11.55
CA PRO A 175 -2.10 -6.48 12.80
C PRO A 175 -1.06 -6.27 13.91
N GLY A 176 -1.55 -5.93 15.10
CA GLY A 176 -0.68 -5.64 16.24
C GLY A 176 -0.24 -4.18 16.36
N GLN A 177 -0.15 -3.45 15.25
CA GLN A 177 0.21 -2.02 15.23
C GLN A 177 -1.02 -1.10 15.12
N PHE A 178 -2.00 -1.50 14.32
CA PHE A 178 -3.22 -0.72 14.09
C PHE A 178 -4.48 -1.55 14.40
N PHE A 179 -5.57 -0.83 14.65
CA PHE A 179 -6.90 -1.43 14.66
C PHE A 179 -7.32 -1.77 13.23
N PRO A 180 -8.14 -2.83 13.02
CA PRO A 180 -8.75 -3.08 11.72
C PRO A 180 -9.63 -1.90 11.30
N VAL A 181 -9.94 -1.83 10.02
CA VAL A 181 -10.85 -0.82 9.46
C VAL A 181 -12.13 -1.51 9.02
N ARG A 182 -13.29 -1.00 9.47
CA ARG A 182 -14.59 -1.49 9.03
C ARG A 182 -15.06 -0.71 7.81
N ILE A 183 -15.39 -1.43 6.73
CA ILE A 183 -15.92 -0.86 5.49
C ILE A 183 -17.18 -1.64 5.13
N ARG A 184 -18.32 -0.94 5.05
CA ARG A 184 -19.63 -1.56 4.77
C ARG A 184 -19.92 -2.77 5.67
N GLY A 185 -19.59 -2.66 6.96
CA GLY A 185 -19.81 -3.70 7.97
C GLY A 185 -18.80 -4.85 7.98
N VAL A 186 -17.84 -4.90 7.06
CA VAL A 186 -16.76 -5.89 7.02
C VAL A 186 -15.47 -5.29 7.57
N GLU A 187 -14.76 -6.03 8.41
CA GLU A 187 -13.47 -5.59 8.96
C GLU A 187 -12.31 -6.10 8.10
N TYR A 188 -11.33 -5.20 7.91
CA TYR A 188 -10.16 -5.45 7.09
C TYR A 188 -8.87 -5.12 7.83
N PHE A 189 -7.85 -5.94 7.59
CA PHE A 189 -6.46 -5.71 7.91
C PHE A 189 -5.64 -5.38 6.66
N ASP A 190 -4.35 -5.12 6.89
CA ASP A 190 -3.33 -4.90 5.87
C ASP A 190 -3.40 -5.95 4.75
N GLY A 191 -3.28 -5.49 3.51
CA GLY A 191 -3.24 -6.36 2.33
C GLY A 191 -2.09 -7.37 2.33
N ASP A 192 -1.02 -7.08 3.08
CA ASP A 192 0.14 -7.94 3.30
C ASP A 192 -0.22 -9.34 3.83
N GLU A 193 -1.25 -9.44 4.66
CA GLU A 193 -1.63 -10.71 5.29
C GLU A 193 -2.12 -11.76 4.28
N ALA A 194 -2.83 -11.32 3.22
CA ALA A 194 -3.37 -12.21 2.19
C ALA A 194 -2.52 -12.25 0.92
N ALA A 195 -1.90 -11.12 0.52
CA ALA A 195 -1.06 -11.02 -0.67
C ALA A 195 0.02 -9.94 -0.51
N PRO A 196 1.22 -10.28 0.00
CA PRO A 196 2.30 -9.32 0.18
C PRO A 196 2.70 -8.57 -1.10
N VAL A 197 2.65 -9.23 -2.24
CA VAL A 197 2.80 -8.65 -3.58
C VAL A 197 1.62 -9.16 -4.41
N PRO A 198 0.54 -8.38 -4.60
CA PRO A 198 -0.74 -8.84 -5.13
C PRO A 198 -0.73 -9.04 -6.65
N ILE A 199 0.14 -9.94 -7.15
CA ILE A 199 0.35 -10.19 -8.59
C ILE A 199 -0.89 -10.83 -9.21
N ARG A 200 -1.49 -11.79 -8.51
CA ARG A 200 -2.73 -12.44 -8.96
C ARG A 200 -3.87 -11.44 -9.13
N ALA A 201 -4.00 -10.50 -8.20
CA ALA A 201 -5.03 -9.45 -8.30
C ALA A 201 -4.89 -8.63 -9.59
N ALA A 202 -3.67 -8.28 -10.01
CA ALA A 202 -3.45 -7.58 -11.27
C ALA A 202 -3.91 -8.41 -12.49
N ARG A 203 -3.66 -9.72 -12.48
CA ARG A 203 -4.13 -10.64 -13.54
C ARG A 203 -5.65 -10.76 -13.56
N GLU A 204 -6.28 -10.92 -12.40
CA GLU A 204 -7.74 -11.00 -12.26
C GLU A 204 -8.43 -9.72 -12.72
N LEU A 205 -7.77 -8.56 -12.54
CA LEU A 205 -8.20 -7.28 -13.08
C LEU A 205 -7.99 -7.14 -14.60
N GLY A 206 -7.35 -8.12 -15.23
CA GLY A 206 -7.23 -8.24 -16.69
C GLY A 206 -5.93 -7.75 -17.28
N ALA A 207 -4.91 -7.45 -16.46
CA ALA A 207 -3.61 -7.00 -16.95
C ALA A 207 -2.92 -8.05 -17.83
N GLN A 208 -2.44 -7.63 -19.00
CA GLN A 208 -1.72 -8.48 -19.95
C GLN A 208 -0.22 -8.55 -19.63
N VAL A 209 0.37 -7.43 -19.22
CA VAL A 209 1.73 -7.36 -18.68
C VAL A 209 1.67 -6.93 -17.22
N VAL A 210 2.36 -7.67 -16.35
CA VAL A 210 2.45 -7.37 -14.93
C VAL A 210 3.92 -7.17 -14.57
N ILE A 211 4.25 -5.94 -14.14
CA ILE A 211 5.53 -5.57 -13.54
C ILE A 211 5.29 -5.50 -12.04
N ALA A 212 5.91 -6.39 -11.28
CA ALA A 212 5.73 -6.47 -9.84
C ALA A 212 6.99 -6.03 -9.10
N VAL A 213 6.81 -5.36 -7.95
CA VAL A 213 7.89 -4.90 -7.09
C VAL A 213 7.71 -5.51 -5.71
N ASP A 214 8.64 -6.40 -5.36
CA ASP A 214 8.75 -6.99 -4.02
C ASP A 214 9.83 -6.24 -3.23
N VAL A 215 9.41 -5.58 -2.15
CA VAL A 215 10.33 -4.87 -1.25
C VAL A 215 10.55 -5.63 0.06
N SER A 216 10.20 -6.90 0.14
CA SER A 216 10.46 -7.74 1.31
C SER A 216 11.96 -8.02 1.47
N ALA A 217 12.37 -8.43 2.67
CA ALA A 217 13.74 -8.91 2.87
C ALA A 217 13.90 -10.32 2.28
N TYR A 218 15.08 -10.59 1.73
CA TYR A 218 15.41 -11.95 1.32
C TYR A 218 15.44 -12.90 2.51
N VAL A 219 14.88 -14.11 2.34
CA VAL A 219 14.91 -15.16 3.40
C VAL A 219 16.35 -15.54 3.77
N SER A 220 17.27 -15.51 2.81
CA SER A 220 18.70 -15.76 3.03
C SER A 220 19.38 -14.68 3.87
N ALA A 221 18.81 -13.49 3.96
CA ALA A 221 19.33 -12.39 4.76
C ALA A 221 18.81 -12.38 6.20
N ILE A 222 17.92 -13.32 6.60
CA ILE A 222 17.40 -13.39 7.95
C ILE A 222 18.55 -13.70 8.93
N PRO A 223 18.91 -12.78 9.85
CA PRO A 223 19.97 -13.04 10.82
C PRO A 223 19.57 -14.14 11.80
N THR A 224 20.56 -14.89 12.28
CA THR A 224 20.33 -15.91 13.33
C THR A 224 19.81 -15.30 14.64
N THR A 225 20.06 -14.01 14.84
CA THR A 225 19.61 -13.23 16.00
C THR A 225 18.21 -12.62 15.81
N ALA A 226 17.59 -12.80 14.64
CA ALA A 226 16.24 -12.27 14.42
C ALA A 226 15.22 -12.94 15.34
N PRO A 227 14.23 -12.20 15.87
CA PRO A 227 13.14 -12.78 16.63
C PRO A 227 12.45 -13.92 15.83
N VAL A 228 12.21 -15.05 16.48
CA VAL A 228 11.63 -16.24 15.83
C VAL A 228 10.31 -15.91 15.12
N ALA A 229 9.45 -15.12 15.76
CA ALA A 229 8.18 -14.70 15.15
C ALA A 229 8.36 -13.93 13.84
N TRP A 230 9.41 -13.10 13.74
CA TRP A 230 9.71 -12.35 12.52
C TRP A 230 10.18 -13.29 11.41
N SER A 231 11.08 -14.21 11.73
CA SER A 231 11.57 -15.16 10.72
C SER A 231 10.48 -16.10 10.21
N ILE A 232 9.53 -16.51 11.07
CA ILE A 232 8.36 -17.29 10.64
C ILE A 232 7.48 -16.48 9.70
N ARG A 233 7.15 -15.24 10.08
CA ARG A 233 6.35 -14.33 9.24
C ARG A 233 7.02 -14.11 7.89
N ASP A 234 8.32 -13.78 7.88
CA ASP A 234 9.03 -13.43 6.65
C ASP A 234 9.18 -14.63 5.71
N ARG A 235 9.36 -15.86 6.24
CA ARG A 235 9.33 -17.10 5.44
C ARG A 235 7.92 -17.37 4.86
N LYS A 236 6.85 -17.13 5.65
CA LYS A 236 5.47 -17.25 5.17
C LYS A 236 5.23 -16.27 4.01
N ARG A 237 5.63 -14.99 4.17
CA ARG A 237 5.53 -13.98 3.11
C ARG A 237 6.27 -14.38 1.85
N ALA A 238 7.52 -14.81 1.98
CA ALA A 238 8.33 -15.25 0.85
C ALA A 238 7.68 -16.44 0.11
N ALA A 239 7.09 -17.39 0.82
CA ALA A 239 6.36 -18.50 0.22
C ALA A 239 5.12 -18.03 -0.56
N MET A 240 4.36 -17.07 -0.01
CA MET A 240 3.20 -16.49 -0.69
C MET A 240 3.62 -15.75 -1.97
N ILE A 241 4.69 -14.95 -1.90
CA ILE A 241 5.23 -14.24 -3.07
C ILE A 241 5.72 -15.22 -4.13
N ALA A 242 6.47 -16.26 -3.74
CA ALA A 242 6.96 -17.28 -4.65
C ALA A 242 5.83 -18.02 -5.38
N ALA A 243 4.69 -18.22 -4.73
CA ALA A 243 3.51 -18.86 -5.35
C ALA A 243 2.84 -17.98 -6.43
N GLU A 244 2.96 -16.67 -6.32
CA GLU A 244 2.40 -15.72 -7.29
C GLU A 244 3.43 -15.20 -8.31
N ALA A 245 4.72 -15.27 -8.02
CA ALA A 245 5.80 -14.76 -8.87
C ALA A 245 5.72 -15.24 -10.34
N PRO A 246 5.33 -16.51 -10.66
CA PRO A 246 5.17 -16.96 -12.05
C PRO A 246 4.08 -16.22 -12.83
N LEU A 247 3.18 -15.51 -12.15
CA LEU A 247 2.13 -14.70 -12.77
C LEU A 247 2.65 -13.31 -13.19
N ALA A 248 3.80 -12.85 -12.72
CA ALA A 248 4.43 -11.61 -13.17
C ALA A 248 5.22 -11.86 -14.47
N ASN A 249 5.25 -10.86 -15.37
CA ASN A 249 6.19 -10.84 -16.48
C ASN A 249 7.58 -10.44 -16.00
N VAL A 250 7.63 -9.53 -15.02
CA VAL A 250 8.87 -9.08 -14.38
C VAL A 250 8.62 -8.90 -12.90
N LEU A 251 9.49 -9.47 -12.06
CA LEU A 251 9.52 -9.25 -10.61
C LEU A 251 10.81 -8.50 -10.28
N ILE A 252 10.67 -7.27 -9.78
CA ILE A 252 11.78 -6.44 -9.32
C ILE A 252 11.90 -6.63 -7.81
N HIS A 253 13.06 -7.07 -7.33
CA HIS A 253 13.29 -7.33 -5.91
C HIS A 253 14.62 -6.67 -5.48
N PRO A 254 14.58 -5.39 -5.01
CA PRO A 254 15.78 -4.70 -4.54
C PRO A 254 16.29 -5.30 -3.23
N ASP A 255 17.62 -5.35 -3.06
CA ASP A 255 18.24 -5.75 -1.79
C ASP A 255 18.27 -4.56 -0.83
N LEU A 256 17.41 -4.60 0.17
CA LEU A 256 17.21 -3.53 1.17
C LEU A 256 17.75 -3.91 2.56
N GLY A 257 18.44 -5.04 2.66
CA GLY A 257 18.85 -5.61 3.93
C GLY A 257 17.66 -6.19 4.73
N TYR A 258 17.99 -6.81 5.87
CA TYR A 258 16.95 -7.43 6.70
C TYR A 258 16.21 -6.41 7.58
N TYR A 259 16.93 -5.54 8.26
CA TYR A 259 16.32 -4.54 9.15
C TYR A 259 15.94 -3.28 8.37
N ALA A 260 14.68 -2.92 8.42
CA ALA A 260 14.18 -1.67 7.85
C ALA A 260 14.33 -0.51 8.86
N GLY A 261 14.55 0.69 8.35
CA GLY A 261 14.70 1.91 9.15
C GLY A 261 13.91 3.09 8.57
N ILE A 262 13.82 4.16 9.35
CA ILE A 262 13.16 5.42 8.95
C ILE A 262 14.14 6.62 8.91
N SER A 263 15.44 6.38 9.13
CA SER A 263 16.45 7.42 9.00
C SER A 263 16.56 7.92 7.56
N ASP A 264 17.00 9.15 7.38
CA ASP A 264 17.20 9.73 6.04
C ASP A 264 18.18 8.92 5.20
N GLU A 265 19.22 8.36 5.84
CA GLU A 265 20.17 7.47 5.18
C GLU A 265 19.47 6.22 4.62
N TYR A 266 18.65 5.55 5.45
CA TYR A 266 17.91 4.36 5.02
C TYR A 266 16.92 4.67 3.89
N ARG A 267 16.21 5.80 3.99
CA ARG A 267 15.25 6.24 2.94
C ARG A 267 15.97 6.42 1.60
N ARG A 268 17.05 7.20 1.59
CA ARG A 268 17.85 7.47 0.37
C ARG A 268 18.50 6.21 -0.17
N MET A 269 19.05 5.36 0.69
CA MET A 269 19.61 4.06 0.30
C MET A 269 18.54 3.19 -0.34
N SER A 270 17.34 3.11 0.24
CA SER A 270 16.24 2.31 -0.31
C SER A 270 15.79 2.79 -1.68
N ILE A 271 15.65 4.11 -1.88
CA ILE A 271 15.35 4.70 -3.19
C ILE A 271 16.41 4.31 -4.21
N ALA A 272 17.69 4.50 -3.88
CA ALA A 272 18.81 4.16 -4.79
C ALA A 272 18.83 2.66 -5.14
N ARG A 273 18.55 1.77 -4.19
CA ARG A 273 18.44 0.33 -4.44
C ARG A 273 17.26 -0.02 -5.33
N GLY A 274 16.13 0.67 -5.16
CA GLY A 274 14.98 0.57 -6.05
C GLY A 274 15.33 0.96 -7.49
N GLU A 275 16.04 2.09 -7.68
CA GLU A 275 16.53 2.51 -8.99
C GLU A 275 17.48 1.47 -9.61
N GLN A 276 18.43 0.96 -8.84
CA GLN A 276 19.39 -0.05 -9.30
C GLN A 276 18.67 -1.32 -9.79
N ALA A 277 17.74 -1.84 -8.98
CA ALA A 277 17.00 -3.06 -9.32
C ALA A 277 16.11 -2.85 -10.56
N ALA A 278 15.44 -1.69 -10.68
CA ALA A 278 14.62 -1.37 -11.83
C ALA A 278 15.45 -1.21 -13.11
N ARG A 279 16.62 -0.56 -13.05
CA ARG A 279 17.54 -0.46 -14.20
C ARG A 279 17.98 -1.84 -14.68
N ALA A 280 18.30 -2.76 -13.77
CA ALA A 280 18.66 -4.13 -14.10
C ALA A 280 17.50 -4.90 -14.77
N ALA A 281 16.25 -4.58 -14.40
CA ALA A 281 15.06 -5.21 -14.95
C ALA A 281 14.58 -4.60 -16.29
N LEU A 282 15.06 -3.42 -16.69
CA LEU A 282 14.60 -2.71 -17.90
C LEU A 282 14.61 -3.57 -19.18
N PRO A 283 15.63 -4.38 -19.48
CA PRO A 283 15.60 -5.20 -20.70
C PRO A 283 14.41 -6.17 -20.69
N ALA A 284 14.12 -6.82 -19.55
CA ALA A 284 13.00 -7.73 -19.41
C ALA A 284 11.65 -7.00 -19.48
N ILE A 285 11.55 -5.82 -18.89
CA ILE A 285 10.34 -4.98 -18.97
C ILE A 285 10.07 -4.58 -20.43
N LYS A 286 11.07 -4.06 -21.15
CA LYS A 286 10.93 -3.67 -22.56
C LYS A 286 10.55 -4.88 -23.44
N ALA A 287 11.13 -6.05 -23.18
CA ALA A 287 10.80 -7.26 -23.90
C ALA A 287 9.34 -7.75 -23.62
N ALA A 288 8.85 -7.56 -22.40
CA ALA A 288 7.47 -7.89 -22.06
C ALA A 288 6.47 -6.91 -22.73
N LEU A 289 6.79 -5.62 -22.75
CA LEU A 289 5.95 -4.60 -23.39
C LEU A 289 5.89 -4.76 -24.90
N ALA A 290 7.02 -5.05 -25.56
CA ALA A 290 7.06 -5.27 -27.00
C ALA A 290 6.13 -6.39 -27.49
N LYS A 291 5.83 -7.38 -26.64
CA LYS A 291 4.86 -8.45 -26.96
C LYS A 291 3.41 -7.96 -27.01
N LEU A 292 3.09 -6.85 -26.32
CA LEU A 292 1.75 -6.25 -26.39
C LEU A 292 1.43 -5.64 -27.75
N ASP A 293 2.45 -5.15 -28.44
CA ASP A 293 2.28 -4.48 -29.73
C ASP A 293 2.16 -5.48 -30.90
N THR A 294 2.38 -6.77 -30.61
CA THR A 294 2.29 -7.86 -31.59
C THR A 294 0.99 -8.67 -31.48
N LEU A 295 0.13 -8.36 -30.50
CA LEU A 295 -1.20 -8.94 -30.28
C LEU A 295 -2.30 -8.02 -30.78
#